data_c6da8a6ff3834c44ab74f4f1023bd4f2
#
_entry.id   c6da8a6ff3834c44ab74f4f1023bd4f2
#
_cell.length_a   1.000
_cell.length_b   1.000
_cell.length_c   1.000
_cell.angle_alpha   90.00
_cell.angle_beta   90.00
_cell.angle_gamma   90.00
#
_symmetry.space_group_name_H-M   'P 1'
#
loop_
_entity.id
_entity.type
_entity.pdbx_description
1 polymer ?
#
loop_
_entity_poly.entity_id
_entity_poly.type
_entity_poly.pdbx_seq_one_letter_code
_entity_poly.pdbx_strand_id
1 'polypeptide(L)'
;MQRPSSERTRSIGSAAAWVFAPLLATLAVVTVIPAAFHSQLPVAPPLHQRWMATPTTVERLRAIDPSIAALYFDRRGSYVLGGGLDAATATDVWANEGRFEHDLDAGTIDPSVRYVMYDPEWWSATPVEEQRHPVAVMQAFAAAARSAGYGVIITPHPSLVEVPKADCRRRATETMEEAFLRCGIQSAAARLSDVVEIQGQLLEADPAVYRSFVESETAQARRANPDVVVLAGLSTRFATGPETLLNAWDSVTDIVDGHYMAVPEGIRPDIAVAFLQMLAQQRG
;
A
#
# COMPACT_ATOMS: atom_id res chain seq x y z
N MET A 1 30.62 -50.58 15.35
CA MET A 1 30.43 -51.14 16.70
C MET A 1 29.03 -50.79 17.09
N GLN A 2 28.16 -51.70 16.94
CA GLN A 2 27.37 -52.55 17.86
C GLN A 2 26.15 -51.80 18.47
N ARG A 3 24.99 -52.24 17.98
CA ARG A 3 23.71 -52.33 18.74
C ARG A 3 23.85 -53.42 19.81
N PRO A 4 22.98 -53.47 20.86
CA PRO A 4 21.73 -54.25 20.82
C PRO A 4 20.57 -53.57 21.58
N SER A 5 19.29 -53.72 21.25
CA SER A 5 18.27 -54.81 21.29
C SER A 5 17.99 -55.39 22.68
N SER A 6 16.75 -55.28 23.13
CA SER A 6 15.91 -56.31 23.79
C SER A 6 14.60 -55.67 24.24
N GLU A 7 13.48 -56.05 23.74
CA GLU A 7 12.60 -57.23 23.90
C GLU A 7 11.87 -57.30 25.28
N ARG A 8 10.51 -57.39 25.10
CA ARG A 8 9.48 -58.16 25.78
C ARG A 8 9.04 -57.65 27.18
N THR A 9 7.76 -57.67 27.50
CA THR A 9 6.93 -58.84 27.67
C THR A 9 5.44 -58.48 27.83
N ARG A 10 4.59 -59.37 27.40
CA ARG A 10 3.11 -59.47 27.47
C ARG A 10 2.58 -59.50 28.93
N SER A 11 1.33 -59.08 29.10
CA SER A 11 0.42 -59.73 30.03
C SER A 11 -1.07 -59.54 29.62
N ILE A 12 -1.74 -60.59 29.66
CA ILE A 12 -3.05 -61.12 29.35
C ILE A 12 -4.04 -60.88 30.52
N GLY A 13 -5.32 -60.71 30.16
CA GLY A 13 -6.44 -61.03 31.04
C GLY A 13 -7.23 -59.80 31.49
N SER A 14 -8.53 -59.72 31.46
CA SER A 14 -9.59 -60.72 31.65
C SER A 14 -10.92 -60.17 31.15
N ALA A 15 -11.76 -61.03 30.67
CA ALA A 15 -13.11 -60.74 30.25
C ALA A 15 -14.05 -60.55 31.43
N ALA A 16 -14.98 -59.60 31.35
CA ALA A 16 -16.24 -59.64 32.08
C ALA A 16 -17.37 -59.11 31.20
N ALA A 17 -18.25 -60.01 30.84
CA ALA A 17 -19.55 -59.70 30.26
C ALA A 17 -20.48 -59.16 31.33
N TRP A 18 -21.34 -58.23 31.04
CA TRP A 18 -22.63 -58.06 31.66
C TRP A 18 -23.57 -57.11 30.91
N VAL A 19 -24.68 -57.69 30.45
CA VAL A 19 -26.07 -57.24 30.49
C VAL A 19 -26.53 -56.08 29.62
N PHE A 20 -27.32 -56.45 28.61
CA PHE A 20 -28.20 -55.61 27.81
C PHE A 20 -29.31 -54.97 28.67
N ALA A 21 -29.50 -53.65 28.54
CA ALA A 21 -30.74 -52.96 28.79
C ALA A 21 -31.09 -52.09 27.58
N PRO A 22 -32.28 -52.17 27.00
CA PRO A 22 -32.68 -51.32 25.89
C PRO A 22 -33.13 -49.95 26.45
N LEU A 23 -32.36 -48.92 26.20
CA LEU A 23 -32.81 -47.55 26.38
C LEU A 23 -33.39 -47.06 25.07
N LEU A 24 -34.69 -46.78 25.08
CA LEU A 24 -35.42 -46.07 24.03
C LEU A 24 -34.84 -44.66 23.93
N ALA A 25 -33.99 -44.40 22.91
CA ALA A 25 -33.54 -43.09 22.58
C ALA A 25 -34.57 -42.44 21.65
N THR A 26 -35.33 -41.50 22.19
CA THR A 26 -36.13 -40.56 21.42
C THR A 26 -35.21 -39.73 20.55
N LEU A 27 -35.26 -39.93 19.26
CA LEU A 27 -34.51 -39.15 18.27
C LEU A 27 -35.18 -37.76 18.18
N ALA A 28 -34.64 -36.78 18.85
CA ALA A 28 -34.96 -35.39 18.60
C ALA A 28 -34.26 -34.96 17.32
N VAL A 29 -35.04 -34.87 16.23
CA VAL A 29 -34.56 -34.25 14.98
C VAL A 29 -34.39 -32.77 15.23
N VAL A 30 -33.17 -32.37 15.56
CA VAL A 30 -32.78 -30.96 15.52
C VAL A 30 -32.62 -30.56 14.07
N THR A 31 -33.64 -29.94 13.49
CA THR A 31 -33.51 -29.23 12.21
C THR A 31 -32.59 -28.05 12.41
N VAL A 32 -31.32 -28.25 12.07
CA VAL A 32 -30.35 -27.13 11.93
C VAL A 32 -30.79 -26.37 10.68
N ILE A 33 -31.52 -25.27 10.86
CA ILE A 33 -31.73 -24.29 9.81
C ILE A 33 -30.34 -23.71 9.53
N PRO A 34 -29.78 -23.87 8.31
CA PRO A 34 -28.55 -23.18 7.97
C PRO A 34 -28.85 -21.69 8.07
N ALA A 35 -28.23 -21.00 9.03
CA ALA A 35 -28.18 -19.56 9.04
C ALA A 35 -27.56 -19.17 7.68
N ALA A 36 -28.38 -18.69 6.77
CA ALA A 36 -27.88 -18.06 5.55
C ALA A 36 -27.01 -16.90 6.00
N PHE A 37 -25.71 -17.10 5.99
CA PHE A 37 -24.76 -16.01 6.03
C PHE A 37 -25.04 -15.16 4.79
N HIS A 38 -25.89 -14.15 4.97
CA HIS A 38 -25.92 -13.04 4.05
C HIS A 38 -24.55 -12.38 4.21
N SER A 39 -23.59 -12.75 3.39
CA SER A 39 -22.41 -11.95 3.16
C SER A 39 -22.90 -10.61 2.62
N GLN A 40 -23.13 -9.66 3.51
CA GLN A 40 -23.36 -8.28 3.11
C GLN A 40 -22.10 -7.88 2.32
N LEU A 41 -22.30 -7.55 1.05
CA LEU A 41 -21.21 -7.01 0.24
C LEU A 41 -20.67 -5.78 1.00
N PRO A 42 -19.34 -5.65 1.15
CA PRO A 42 -18.75 -4.53 1.85
C PRO A 42 -19.24 -3.22 1.22
N VAL A 43 -19.68 -2.29 2.07
CA VAL A 43 -20.09 -0.97 1.61
C VAL A 43 -18.88 -0.28 0.98
N ALA A 44 -19.05 0.25 -0.23
CA ALA A 44 -17.97 0.94 -0.93
C ALA A 44 -17.39 2.06 -0.04
N PRO A 45 -16.06 2.23 0.02
CA PRO A 45 -15.44 3.35 0.74
C PRO A 45 -16.00 4.68 0.25
N PRO A 46 -15.95 5.77 1.08
CA PRO A 46 -16.45 7.06 0.66
C PRO A 46 -15.95 7.41 -0.74
N LEU A 47 -16.83 7.88 -1.61
CA LEU A 47 -16.54 8.17 -3.02
C LEU A 47 -15.37 9.16 -3.20
N HIS A 48 -15.02 9.92 -2.17
CA HIS A 48 -13.95 10.91 -2.19
C HIS A 48 -12.56 10.33 -1.83
N GLN A 49 -12.45 9.17 -1.15
CA GLN A 49 -11.14 8.58 -0.86
C GLN A 49 -10.58 7.86 -2.08
N ARG A 50 -9.38 8.27 -2.47
CA ARG A 50 -8.64 7.69 -3.59
C ARG A 50 -7.67 6.62 -3.08
N TRP A 51 -7.39 5.64 -3.94
CA TRP A 51 -6.41 4.60 -3.63
C TRP A 51 -5.42 4.46 -4.77
N MET A 52 -4.17 4.20 -4.42
CA MET A 52 -3.12 3.89 -5.38
C MET A 52 -2.42 2.60 -4.97
N ALA A 53 -2.05 1.76 -5.93
CA ALA A 53 -1.28 0.54 -5.68
C ALA A 53 -0.53 0.09 -6.93
N THR A 54 0.52 -0.73 -6.72
CA THR A 54 1.17 -1.46 -7.81
C THR A 54 0.33 -2.65 -8.27
N PRO A 55 0.49 -3.14 -9.52
CA PRO A 55 -0.18 -4.36 -9.99
C PRO A 55 0.10 -5.56 -9.10
N THR A 56 1.36 -5.72 -8.69
CA THR A 56 1.78 -6.81 -7.80
C THR A 56 1.12 -6.73 -6.43
N THR A 57 0.88 -5.54 -5.90
CA THR A 57 0.08 -5.35 -4.68
C THR A 57 -1.35 -5.84 -4.91
N VAL A 58 -2.00 -5.38 -6.00
CA VAL A 58 -3.38 -5.78 -6.32
C VAL A 58 -3.50 -7.29 -6.54
N GLU A 59 -2.56 -7.91 -7.24
CA GLU A 59 -2.51 -9.36 -7.47
C GLU A 59 -2.40 -10.14 -6.15
N ARG A 60 -1.54 -9.70 -5.23
CA ARG A 60 -1.38 -10.32 -3.91
C ARG A 60 -2.64 -10.21 -3.07
N LEU A 61 -3.31 -9.08 -3.09
CA LEU A 61 -4.59 -8.90 -2.41
C LEU A 61 -5.68 -9.76 -3.03
N ARG A 62 -5.77 -9.82 -4.37
CA ARG A 62 -6.72 -10.67 -5.12
C ARG A 62 -6.52 -12.14 -4.85
N ALA A 63 -5.30 -12.59 -4.64
CA ALA A 63 -5.00 -13.99 -4.34
C ALA A 63 -5.60 -14.44 -3.00
N ILE A 64 -5.88 -13.50 -2.07
CA ILE A 64 -6.47 -13.77 -0.75
C ILE A 64 -7.96 -13.43 -0.75
N ASP A 65 -8.31 -12.21 -1.18
CA ASP A 65 -9.69 -11.72 -1.21
C ASP A 65 -9.93 -10.85 -2.45
N PRO A 66 -10.45 -11.44 -3.56
CA PRO A 66 -10.72 -10.69 -4.79
C PRO A 66 -11.73 -9.57 -4.61
N SER A 67 -12.70 -9.74 -3.70
CA SER A 67 -13.77 -8.75 -3.48
C SER A 67 -13.24 -7.48 -2.80
N ILE A 68 -12.37 -7.64 -1.82
CA ILE A 68 -11.68 -6.53 -1.15
C ILE A 68 -10.75 -5.80 -2.11
N ALA A 69 -9.97 -6.53 -2.91
CA ALA A 69 -9.09 -5.91 -3.89
C ALA A 69 -9.89 -5.07 -4.91
N ALA A 70 -11.01 -5.59 -5.43
CA ALA A 70 -11.88 -4.85 -6.35
C ALA A 70 -12.53 -3.63 -5.68
N LEU A 71 -13.01 -3.76 -4.45
CA LEU A 71 -13.66 -2.69 -3.70
C LEU A 71 -12.79 -1.43 -3.58
N TYR A 72 -11.49 -1.60 -3.36
CA TYR A 72 -10.58 -0.48 -3.13
C TYR A 72 -9.82 -0.03 -4.37
N PHE A 73 -9.49 -0.94 -5.28
CA PHE A 73 -8.56 -0.63 -6.39
C PHE A 73 -9.21 -0.68 -7.77
N ASP A 74 -10.30 -1.43 -8.00
CA ASP A 74 -10.98 -1.44 -9.30
C ASP A 74 -12.18 -0.48 -9.33
N ARG A 75 -11.88 0.82 -9.21
CA ARG A 75 -12.91 1.87 -9.16
C ARG A 75 -12.39 3.20 -9.67
N ARG A 76 -13.30 4.07 -10.08
CA ARG A 76 -12.97 5.45 -10.43
C ARG A 76 -12.30 6.17 -9.27
N GLY A 77 -11.21 6.87 -9.56
CA GLY A 77 -10.41 7.60 -8.57
C GLY A 77 -9.32 6.75 -7.91
N SER A 78 -9.21 5.45 -8.25
CA SER A 78 -8.03 4.67 -7.92
C SER A 78 -7.01 4.74 -9.05
N TYR A 79 -5.73 4.75 -8.69
CA TYR A 79 -4.59 4.73 -9.60
C TYR A 79 -3.91 3.37 -9.51
N VAL A 80 -3.86 2.61 -10.59
CA VAL A 80 -3.17 1.32 -10.62
C VAL A 80 -1.99 1.42 -11.56
N LEU A 81 -0.81 1.29 -10.98
CA LEU A 81 0.47 1.35 -11.69
C LEU A 81 0.58 0.13 -12.60
N GLY A 82 0.89 0.32 -13.90
CA GLY A 82 0.96 -0.75 -14.88
C GLY A 82 -0.39 -1.17 -15.50
N GLY A 83 -1.51 -0.57 -15.10
CA GLY A 83 -2.84 -0.85 -15.66
C GLY A 83 -3.47 -2.17 -15.17
N GLY A 84 -4.38 -2.72 -15.96
CA GLY A 84 -4.96 -4.07 -15.72
C GLY A 84 -6.22 -4.12 -14.87
N LEU A 85 -6.87 -2.97 -14.59
CA LEU A 85 -8.19 -2.87 -13.96
C LEU A 85 -9.13 -2.02 -14.81
N ASP A 86 -10.39 -2.45 -14.95
CA ASP A 86 -11.35 -1.84 -15.88
C ASP A 86 -11.82 -0.45 -15.44
N ALA A 87 -12.00 -0.24 -14.14
CA ALA A 87 -12.55 1.01 -13.59
C ALA A 87 -11.47 1.94 -13.00
N ALA A 88 -10.28 1.45 -12.69
CA ALA A 88 -9.17 2.24 -12.19
C ALA A 88 -8.52 3.10 -13.27
N THR A 89 -7.87 4.17 -12.85
CA THR A 89 -7.05 4.99 -13.75
C THR A 89 -5.72 4.30 -14.01
N ALA A 90 -5.49 3.89 -15.25
CA ALA A 90 -4.23 3.28 -15.67
C ALA A 90 -3.08 4.27 -15.52
N THR A 91 -2.07 3.88 -14.78
CA THR A 91 -0.90 4.70 -14.41
C THR A 91 0.36 3.89 -14.65
N ASP A 92 1.41 4.50 -15.15
CA ASP A 92 2.72 3.86 -15.27
C ASP A 92 3.77 4.62 -14.48
N VAL A 93 4.88 3.94 -14.06
CA VAL A 93 5.83 4.47 -13.10
C VAL A 93 7.27 4.36 -13.58
N TRP A 94 8.02 5.44 -13.35
CA TRP A 94 9.47 5.51 -13.59
C TRP A 94 10.18 6.07 -12.35
N ALA A 95 11.26 5.41 -11.98
CA ALA A 95 12.23 5.91 -11.02
C ALA A 95 13.41 6.63 -11.70
N ASN A 96 13.39 6.72 -13.05
CA ASN A 96 14.43 7.23 -13.90
C ASN A 96 13.79 8.09 -15.00
N GLU A 97 14.05 9.38 -14.96
CA GLU A 97 13.46 10.35 -15.90
C GLU A 97 13.96 10.11 -17.31
N GLY A 98 15.27 9.87 -17.53
CA GLY A 98 15.80 9.57 -18.85
C GLY A 98 15.24 8.28 -19.45
N ARG A 99 14.82 7.31 -18.62
CA ARG A 99 14.10 6.12 -19.11
C ARG A 99 12.68 6.48 -19.53
N PHE A 100 12.00 7.35 -18.80
CA PHE A 100 10.68 7.85 -19.17
C PHE A 100 10.73 8.57 -20.53
N GLU A 101 11.69 9.50 -20.72
CA GLU A 101 11.87 10.20 -22.00
C GLU A 101 12.11 9.21 -23.15
N HIS A 102 12.97 8.21 -22.92
CA HIS A 102 13.23 7.16 -23.91
C HIS A 102 11.95 6.39 -24.30
N ASP A 103 11.17 5.96 -23.31
CA ASP A 103 9.94 5.19 -23.55
C ASP A 103 8.85 6.04 -24.22
N LEU A 104 8.81 7.34 -23.90
CA LEU A 104 7.94 8.33 -24.56
C LEU A 104 8.30 8.52 -26.03
N ASP A 105 9.58 8.76 -26.34
CA ASP A 105 10.08 8.95 -27.70
C ASP A 105 9.93 7.69 -28.56
N ALA A 106 10.10 6.52 -27.96
CA ALA A 106 9.91 5.23 -28.61
C ALA A 106 8.44 4.86 -28.82
N GLY A 107 7.49 5.57 -28.17
CA GLY A 107 6.06 5.28 -28.23
C GLY A 107 5.70 3.93 -27.59
N THR A 108 6.45 3.50 -26.57
CA THR A 108 6.26 2.20 -25.88
C THR A 108 5.35 2.27 -24.68
N ILE A 109 4.94 3.46 -24.25
CA ILE A 109 3.96 3.64 -23.17
C ILE A 109 2.60 3.14 -23.65
N ASP A 110 1.95 2.28 -22.83
CA ASP A 110 0.65 1.72 -23.18
C ASP A 110 -0.38 2.85 -23.42
N PRO A 111 -1.11 2.83 -24.55
CA PRO A 111 -2.06 3.88 -24.91
C PRO A 111 -3.26 4.03 -23.95
N SER A 112 -3.49 3.04 -23.06
CA SER A 112 -4.49 3.14 -22.00
C SER A 112 -4.06 4.01 -20.84
N VAL A 113 -2.75 4.24 -20.65
CA VAL A 113 -2.17 5.06 -19.58
C VAL A 113 -2.72 6.48 -19.66
N ARG A 114 -3.13 7.01 -18.52
CA ARG A 114 -3.65 8.38 -18.35
C ARG A 114 -2.78 9.23 -17.44
N TYR A 115 -2.11 8.59 -16.48
CA TYR A 115 -1.17 9.23 -15.58
C TYR A 115 0.18 8.56 -15.67
N VAL A 116 1.23 9.35 -15.59
CA VAL A 116 2.61 8.88 -15.43
C VAL A 116 3.13 9.32 -14.07
N MET A 117 3.86 8.43 -13.40
CA MET A 117 4.38 8.65 -12.07
C MET A 117 5.91 8.67 -12.09
N TYR A 118 6.49 9.70 -11.46
CA TYR A 118 7.92 9.76 -11.16
C TYR A 118 8.14 9.50 -9.67
N ASP A 119 8.93 8.46 -9.37
CA ASP A 119 9.18 7.95 -8.03
C ASP A 119 10.68 8.01 -7.68
N PRO A 120 11.21 9.23 -7.41
CA PRO A 120 12.63 9.41 -7.10
C PRO A 120 12.94 9.05 -5.66
N GLU A 121 13.87 8.10 -5.47
CA GLU A 121 14.36 7.69 -4.16
C GLU A 121 15.89 7.56 -4.15
N TRP A 122 16.46 7.49 -2.96
CA TRP A 122 17.88 7.12 -2.81
C TRP A 122 18.08 5.61 -2.92
N TRP A 123 18.01 5.12 -4.12
CA TRP A 123 18.19 3.71 -4.48
C TRP A 123 18.85 3.56 -5.86
N SER A 124 19.13 2.31 -6.26
CA SER A 124 19.84 2.06 -7.53
C SER A 124 18.99 2.27 -8.80
N ALA A 125 17.66 2.31 -8.68
CA ALA A 125 16.76 2.52 -9.82
C ALA A 125 16.71 4.00 -10.26
N THR A 126 16.95 4.95 -9.35
CA THR A 126 17.08 6.37 -9.66
C THR A 126 18.56 6.70 -9.91
N PRO A 127 18.92 7.26 -11.07
CA PRO A 127 20.30 7.68 -11.34
C PRO A 127 20.82 8.68 -10.31
N VAL A 128 22.09 8.59 -9.95
CA VAL A 128 22.66 9.42 -8.87
C VAL A 128 22.59 10.92 -9.16
N GLU A 129 22.66 11.32 -10.42
CA GLU A 129 22.52 12.73 -10.80
C GLU A 129 21.09 13.22 -10.62
N GLU A 130 20.09 12.39 -10.91
CA GLU A 130 18.69 12.68 -10.63
C GLU A 130 18.43 12.80 -9.14
N GLN A 131 19.00 11.89 -8.34
CA GLN A 131 18.92 11.96 -6.87
C GLN A 131 19.54 13.24 -6.30
N ARG A 132 20.60 13.78 -6.94
CA ARG A 132 21.26 15.02 -6.50
C ARG A 132 20.47 16.27 -6.81
N HIS A 133 19.71 16.26 -7.90
CA HIS A 133 18.99 17.41 -8.44
C HIS A 133 17.49 17.12 -8.57
N PRO A 134 16.82 16.61 -7.51
CA PRO A 134 15.47 16.04 -7.65
C PRO A 134 14.45 17.06 -8.16
N VAL A 135 14.53 18.32 -7.74
CA VAL A 135 13.57 19.36 -8.17
C VAL A 135 13.69 19.67 -9.66
N ALA A 136 14.92 19.77 -10.19
CA ALA A 136 15.13 20.01 -11.61
C ALA A 136 14.65 18.85 -12.46
N VAL A 137 14.88 17.61 -12.02
CA VAL A 137 14.44 16.40 -12.73
C VAL A 137 12.92 16.24 -12.67
N MET A 138 12.28 16.46 -11.51
CA MET A 138 10.81 16.48 -11.41
C MET A 138 10.19 17.50 -12.37
N GLN A 139 10.85 18.66 -12.57
CA GLN A 139 10.40 19.68 -13.51
C GLN A 139 10.52 19.20 -14.97
N ALA A 140 11.61 18.55 -15.35
CA ALA A 140 11.81 17.98 -16.69
C ALA A 140 10.77 16.90 -16.97
N PHE A 141 10.63 15.93 -16.06
CA PHE A 141 9.62 14.86 -16.15
C PHE A 141 8.20 15.41 -16.35
N ALA A 142 7.79 16.35 -15.49
CA ALA A 142 6.43 16.91 -15.55
C ALA A 142 6.20 17.69 -16.85
N ALA A 143 7.21 18.39 -17.38
CA ALA A 143 7.12 19.10 -18.66
C ALA A 143 6.95 18.13 -19.83
N ALA A 144 7.75 17.07 -19.91
CA ALA A 144 7.66 16.04 -20.93
C ALA A 144 6.30 15.30 -20.88
N ALA A 145 5.88 14.88 -19.68
CA ALA A 145 4.60 14.20 -19.48
C ALA A 145 3.40 15.04 -19.91
N ARG A 146 3.35 16.32 -19.50
CA ARG A 146 2.26 17.22 -19.86
C ARG A 146 2.23 17.54 -21.37
N SER A 147 3.41 17.67 -21.99
CA SER A 147 3.51 17.89 -23.44
C SER A 147 2.96 16.72 -24.23
N ALA A 148 3.04 15.50 -23.67
CA ALA A 148 2.46 14.28 -24.24
C ALA A 148 0.99 14.04 -23.86
N GLY A 149 0.39 14.90 -23.03
CA GLY A 149 -1.02 14.83 -22.63
C GLY A 149 -1.32 13.93 -21.45
N TYR A 150 -0.30 13.52 -20.68
CA TYR A 150 -0.48 12.73 -19.45
C TYR A 150 -0.78 13.61 -18.23
N GLY A 151 -1.58 13.09 -17.30
CA GLY A 151 -1.60 13.55 -15.92
C GLY A 151 -0.31 13.12 -15.19
N VAL A 152 0.09 13.88 -14.18
CA VAL A 152 1.40 13.74 -13.52
C VAL A 152 1.22 13.38 -12.05
N ILE A 153 1.89 12.32 -11.61
CA ILE A 153 2.04 11.93 -10.21
C ILE A 153 3.53 12.05 -9.86
N ILE A 154 3.86 12.64 -8.71
CA ILE A 154 5.24 12.70 -8.22
C ILE A 154 5.27 12.26 -6.75
N THR A 155 6.17 11.32 -6.42
CA THR A 155 6.24 10.65 -5.12
C THR A 155 7.66 10.67 -4.56
N PRO A 156 8.23 11.85 -4.22
CA PRO A 156 9.62 11.94 -3.79
C PRO A 156 9.81 11.35 -2.39
N HIS A 157 10.77 10.42 -2.25
CA HIS A 157 11.07 9.81 -0.96
C HIS A 157 11.94 10.72 -0.09
N PRO A 158 11.68 10.80 1.23
CA PRO A 158 12.50 11.62 2.16
C PRO A 158 14.01 11.30 2.15
N SER A 159 14.40 10.08 1.80
CA SER A 159 15.81 9.68 1.67
C SER A 159 16.64 10.52 0.69
N LEU A 160 16.02 11.27 -0.20
CA LEU A 160 16.72 12.17 -1.12
C LEU A 160 17.59 13.22 -0.40
N VAL A 161 17.26 13.59 0.85
CA VAL A 161 18.09 14.51 1.63
C VAL A 161 19.36 13.87 2.20
N GLU A 162 19.49 12.55 2.13
CA GLU A 162 20.69 11.81 2.55
C GLU A 162 21.73 11.68 1.41
N VAL A 163 21.33 11.96 0.18
CA VAL A 163 22.18 11.77 -1.00
C VAL A 163 23.42 12.67 -0.93
N PRO A 164 24.64 12.12 -1.09
CA PRO A 164 25.86 12.92 -1.11
C PRO A 164 25.85 13.94 -2.25
N LYS A 165 26.15 15.21 -1.91
CA LYS A 165 26.18 16.33 -2.86
C LYS A 165 24.80 16.71 -3.47
N ALA A 166 23.70 16.32 -2.86
CA ALA A 166 22.38 16.80 -3.27
C ALA A 166 22.24 18.32 -3.05
N ASP A 167 21.38 18.96 -3.84
CA ASP A 167 21.07 20.40 -3.77
C ASP A 167 20.63 20.84 -2.39
N CYS A 168 19.87 19.99 -1.70
CA CYS A 168 19.51 20.19 -0.30
C CYS A 168 19.71 18.90 0.50
N ARG A 169 20.47 18.98 1.58
CA ARG A 169 20.87 17.83 2.40
C ARG A 169 20.47 17.99 3.85
N ARG A 170 20.32 16.85 4.52
CA ARG A 170 20.13 16.77 5.95
C ARG A 170 21.34 17.36 6.69
N ARG A 171 21.06 18.18 7.68
CA ARG A 171 22.06 18.69 8.64
C ARG A 171 22.24 17.68 9.78
N ALA A 172 23.37 17.74 10.48
CA ALA A 172 23.71 16.77 11.52
C ALA A 172 22.70 16.71 12.70
N THR A 173 21.96 17.79 12.94
CA THR A 173 20.98 17.92 14.04
C THR A 173 19.54 17.65 13.61
N GLU A 174 19.29 17.38 12.34
CA GLU A 174 17.94 17.17 11.79
C GLU A 174 17.64 15.67 11.67
N THR A 175 16.38 15.28 11.79
CA THR A 175 15.91 14.00 11.26
C THR A 175 15.83 14.08 9.72
N MET A 176 15.58 12.94 9.07
CA MET A 176 15.39 12.88 7.62
C MET A 176 14.12 13.66 7.21
N GLU A 177 13.06 13.51 7.97
CA GLU A 177 11.76 14.15 7.76
C GLU A 177 11.86 15.68 7.96
N GLU A 178 12.52 16.15 9.01
CA GLU A 178 12.76 17.58 9.24
C GLU A 178 13.56 18.22 8.09
N ALA A 179 14.58 17.53 7.61
CA ALA A 179 15.36 17.99 6.47
C ALA A 179 14.54 18.02 5.17
N PHE A 180 13.72 17.00 4.93
CA PHE A 180 12.86 16.91 3.75
C PHE A 180 11.84 18.06 3.73
N LEU A 181 11.18 18.31 4.87
CA LEU A 181 10.29 19.46 5.08
C LEU A 181 10.99 20.79 4.81
N ARG A 182 12.19 21.00 5.38
CA ARG A 182 12.97 22.23 5.18
C ARG A 182 13.42 22.42 3.74
N CYS A 183 13.77 21.33 3.06
CA CYS A 183 14.18 21.37 1.66
C CYS A 183 13.03 21.70 0.71
N GLY A 184 11.77 21.53 1.12
CA GLY A 184 10.59 21.87 0.35
C GLY A 184 10.42 21.02 -0.91
N ILE A 185 10.94 19.78 -0.90
CA ILE A 185 10.88 18.86 -2.06
C ILE A 185 9.42 18.53 -2.38
N GLN A 186 8.58 18.27 -1.36
CA GLN A 186 7.16 18.04 -1.52
C GLN A 186 6.43 19.26 -2.13
N SER A 187 6.77 20.48 -1.70
CA SER A 187 6.22 21.69 -2.32
C SER A 187 6.57 21.81 -3.79
N ALA A 188 7.78 21.39 -4.18
CA ALA A 188 8.19 21.37 -5.57
C ALA A 188 7.41 20.33 -6.36
N ALA A 189 7.29 19.10 -5.84
CA ALA A 189 6.48 18.04 -6.42
C ALA A 189 5.02 18.48 -6.66
N ALA A 190 4.38 19.06 -5.64
CA ALA A 190 3.00 19.50 -5.71
C ALA A 190 2.75 20.59 -6.76
N ARG A 191 3.69 21.52 -6.95
CA ARG A 191 3.57 22.54 -8.03
C ARG A 191 3.61 21.94 -9.43
N LEU A 192 4.23 20.77 -9.58
CA LEU A 192 4.52 20.14 -10.86
C LEU A 192 3.56 19.01 -11.21
N SER A 193 2.73 18.56 -10.26
CA SER A 193 1.90 17.38 -10.44
C SER A 193 0.41 17.62 -10.13
N ASP A 194 -0.42 16.68 -10.56
CA ASP A 194 -1.85 16.63 -10.25
C ASP A 194 -2.08 15.80 -8.96
N VAL A 195 -1.16 14.88 -8.68
CA VAL A 195 -1.21 14.00 -7.51
C VAL A 195 0.18 13.92 -6.90
N VAL A 196 0.27 13.98 -5.59
CA VAL A 196 1.48 13.66 -4.82
C VAL A 196 1.18 12.53 -3.84
N GLU A 197 2.17 11.69 -3.58
CA GLU A 197 2.13 10.77 -2.44
C GLU A 197 3.18 11.20 -1.41
N ILE A 198 2.79 11.13 -0.15
CA ILE A 198 3.67 11.36 0.99
C ILE A 198 4.18 10.01 1.46
N GLN A 199 5.45 9.74 1.23
CA GLN A 199 6.10 8.49 1.61
C GLN A 199 6.46 8.47 3.10
N GLY A 200 5.44 8.25 3.95
CA GLY A 200 5.56 8.21 5.41
C GLY A 200 5.60 6.81 6.03
N GLN A 201 5.73 5.74 5.22
CA GLN A 201 5.53 4.35 5.64
C GLN A 201 6.46 3.90 6.78
N LEU A 202 7.64 4.50 6.92
CA LEU A 202 8.56 4.22 8.02
C LEU A 202 8.04 4.66 9.40
N LEU A 203 7.05 5.56 9.44
CA LEU A 203 6.54 6.19 10.65
C LEU A 203 5.22 5.55 11.15
N GLU A 204 4.64 4.61 10.41
CA GLU A 204 3.32 4.00 10.67
C GLU A 204 3.17 3.36 12.06
N ALA A 205 4.28 2.90 12.63
CA ALA A 205 4.29 2.28 13.97
C ALA A 205 3.93 3.27 15.09
N ASP A 206 4.11 4.58 14.86
CA ASP A 206 3.69 5.66 15.75
C ASP A 206 2.72 6.60 15.02
N PRO A 207 1.41 6.42 15.19
CA PRO A 207 0.40 7.22 14.49
C PRO A 207 0.50 8.74 14.75
N ALA A 208 1.03 9.15 15.89
CA ALA A 208 1.20 10.59 16.19
C ALA A 208 2.36 11.19 15.39
N VAL A 209 3.48 10.48 15.30
CA VAL A 209 4.62 10.87 14.47
C VAL A 209 4.26 10.86 12.99
N TYR A 210 3.58 9.78 12.54
CA TYR A 210 3.09 9.65 11.17
C TYR A 210 2.17 10.82 10.80
N ARG A 211 1.16 11.12 11.65
CA ARG A 211 0.25 12.26 11.45
C ARG A 211 1.00 13.57 11.34
N SER A 212 1.91 13.85 12.27
CA SER A 212 2.65 15.11 12.29
C SER A 212 3.44 15.34 11.00
N PHE A 213 4.07 14.29 10.48
CA PHE A 213 4.79 14.33 9.22
C PHE A 213 3.84 14.56 8.03
N VAL A 214 2.81 13.70 7.89
CA VAL A 214 1.84 13.77 6.80
C VAL A 214 1.10 15.10 6.78
N GLU A 215 0.70 15.64 7.94
CA GLU A 215 0.05 16.96 8.06
C GLU A 215 0.97 18.09 7.57
N SER A 216 2.24 18.06 7.97
CA SER A 216 3.22 19.05 7.56
C SER A 216 3.47 19.05 6.05
N GLU A 217 3.64 17.85 5.46
CA GLU A 217 3.84 17.67 4.02
C GLU A 217 2.56 18.05 3.24
N THR A 218 1.37 17.64 3.69
CA THR A 218 0.09 18.03 3.10
C THR A 218 -0.08 19.55 3.09
N ALA A 219 0.23 20.20 4.21
CA ALA A 219 0.17 21.66 4.30
C ALA A 219 1.14 22.34 3.33
N GLN A 220 2.35 21.78 3.15
CA GLN A 220 3.29 22.27 2.14
C GLN A 220 2.79 22.08 0.72
N ALA A 221 2.29 20.89 0.41
CA ALA A 221 1.76 20.55 -0.91
C ALA A 221 0.59 21.47 -1.29
N ARG A 222 -0.41 21.62 -0.42
CA ARG A 222 -1.61 22.45 -0.68
C ARG A 222 -1.30 23.95 -0.72
N ARG A 223 -0.31 24.43 0.00
CA ARG A 223 0.16 25.81 -0.16
C ARG A 223 0.82 26.05 -1.51
N ALA A 224 1.50 25.05 -2.05
CA ALA A 224 2.18 25.14 -3.33
C ALA A 224 1.24 24.96 -4.53
N ASN A 225 0.23 24.09 -4.38
CA ASN A 225 -0.83 23.81 -5.34
C ASN A 225 -2.12 23.44 -4.58
N PRO A 226 -3.10 24.35 -4.47
CA PRO A 226 -4.34 24.09 -3.74
C PRO A 226 -5.20 22.95 -4.32
N ASP A 227 -5.04 22.65 -5.61
CA ASP A 227 -5.82 21.64 -6.33
C ASP A 227 -5.15 20.26 -6.37
N VAL A 228 -3.94 20.13 -5.79
CA VAL A 228 -3.21 18.86 -5.80
C VAL A 228 -3.93 17.81 -4.95
N VAL A 229 -4.07 16.62 -5.52
CA VAL A 229 -4.50 15.43 -4.77
C VAL A 229 -3.33 14.93 -3.93
N VAL A 230 -3.57 14.76 -2.63
CA VAL A 230 -2.56 14.27 -1.68
C VAL A 230 -2.91 12.86 -1.23
N LEU A 231 -2.01 11.91 -1.45
CA LEU A 231 -2.12 10.54 -0.94
C LEU A 231 -1.09 10.33 0.17
N ALA A 232 -1.44 9.52 1.18
CA ALA A 232 -0.51 9.09 2.22
C ALA A 232 -0.14 7.62 2.03
N GLY A 233 1.16 7.31 2.07
CA GLY A 233 1.67 5.96 1.88
C GLY A 233 1.46 5.07 3.08
N LEU A 234 0.97 3.84 2.85
CA LEU A 234 0.83 2.75 3.81
C LEU A 234 1.55 1.51 3.28
N SER A 235 2.20 0.73 4.17
CA SER A 235 2.95 -0.46 3.77
C SER A 235 2.88 -1.59 4.78
N THR A 236 2.69 -2.81 4.30
CA THR A 236 2.81 -3.99 5.17
C THR A 236 4.23 -4.27 5.64
N ARG A 237 5.23 -3.58 5.08
CA ARG A 237 6.65 -3.81 5.38
C ARG A 237 7.00 -3.54 6.85
N PHE A 238 6.38 -2.52 7.42
CA PHE A 238 6.65 -2.06 8.79
C PHE A 238 5.50 -2.36 9.74
N ALA A 239 4.36 -2.82 9.21
CA ALA A 239 3.19 -3.15 10.00
C ALA A 239 3.39 -4.46 10.78
N THR A 240 3.13 -4.44 12.07
CA THR A 240 3.14 -5.63 12.94
C THR A 240 1.82 -6.41 12.87
N GLY A 241 0.73 -5.76 12.48
CA GLY A 241 -0.60 -6.30 12.31
C GLY A 241 -1.49 -5.32 11.54
N PRO A 242 -2.74 -5.70 11.21
CA PRO A 242 -3.67 -4.83 10.49
C PRO A 242 -4.03 -3.57 11.29
N GLU A 243 -3.99 -3.62 12.62
CA GLU A 243 -4.24 -2.47 13.49
C GLU A 243 -3.18 -1.38 13.33
N THR A 244 -1.93 -1.73 13.02
CA THR A 244 -0.88 -0.74 12.73
C THR A 244 -1.28 0.12 11.53
N LEU A 245 -1.72 -0.52 10.44
CA LEU A 245 -2.20 0.19 9.25
C LEU A 245 -3.48 0.97 9.51
N LEU A 246 -4.41 0.40 10.30
CA LEU A 246 -5.66 1.05 10.65
C LEU A 246 -5.43 2.32 11.46
N ASN A 247 -4.57 2.27 12.47
CA ASN A 247 -4.24 3.41 13.31
C ASN A 247 -3.51 4.52 12.52
N ALA A 248 -2.58 4.14 11.63
CA ALA A 248 -1.91 5.08 10.75
C ALA A 248 -2.92 5.73 9.79
N TRP A 249 -3.76 4.95 9.12
CA TRP A 249 -4.81 5.42 8.22
C TRP A 249 -5.79 6.39 8.94
N ASP A 250 -6.32 5.98 10.10
CA ASP A 250 -7.28 6.78 10.88
C ASP A 250 -6.67 8.12 11.32
N SER A 251 -5.39 8.11 11.64
CA SER A 251 -4.68 9.32 12.09
C SER A 251 -4.60 10.42 11.03
N VAL A 252 -4.73 10.11 9.74
CA VAL A 252 -4.52 11.08 8.64
C VAL A 252 -5.69 11.18 7.66
N THR A 253 -6.71 10.36 7.79
CA THR A 253 -7.82 10.27 6.83
C THR A 253 -8.63 11.57 6.71
N ASP A 254 -8.54 12.46 7.69
CA ASP A 254 -9.17 13.78 7.70
C ASP A 254 -8.36 14.87 6.98
N ILE A 255 -7.09 14.60 6.64
CA ILE A 255 -6.17 15.59 6.07
C ILE A 255 -5.67 15.25 4.66
N VAL A 256 -5.86 14.01 4.18
CA VAL A 256 -5.46 13.59 2.84
C VAL A 256 -6.65 13.18 1.97
N ASP A 257 -6.46 13.14 0.65
CA ASP A 257 -7.51 12.76 -0.31
C ASP A 257 -7.57 11.25 -0.54
N GLY A 258 -6.60 10.50 -0.03
CA GLY A 258 -6.54 9.05 -0.16
C GLY A 258 -5.21 8.45 0.25
N HIS A 259 -4.97 7.19 -0.16
CA HIS A 259 -3.83 6.42 0.29
C HIS A 259 -3.17 5.63 -0.84
N TYR A 260 -1.86 5.46 -0.73
CA TYR A 260 -1.11 4.44 -1.47
C TYR A 260 -0.93 3.21 -0.58
N MET A 261 -1.14 2.02 -1.14
CA MET A 261 -0.92 0.76 -0.44
C MET A 261 0.22 -0.01 -1.08
N ALA A 262 1.28 -0.23 -0.32
CA ALA A 262 2.39 -1.10 -0.70
C ALA A 262 2.32 -2.45 0.02
N VAL A 263 2.39 -3.54 -0.76
CA VAL A 263 2.56 -4.90 -0.26
C VAL A 263 3.80 -5.49 -0.94
N PRO A 264 5.00 -5.27 -0.38
CA PRO A 264 6.25 -5.75 -0.98
C PRO A 264 6.33 -7.27 -1.07
N GLU A 265 7.26 -7.78 -1.89
CA GLU A 265 7.46 -9.22 -2.06
C GLU A 265 7.87 -9.90 -0.75
N GLY A 266 7.27 -11.06 -0.48
CA GLY A 266 7.54 -11.83 0.74
C GLY A 266 6.99 -11.20 2.03
N ILE A 267 6.30 -10.05 1.95
CA ILE A 267 5.75 -9.33 3.10
C ILE A 267 4.24 -9.50 3.15
N ARG A 268 3.77 -10.13 4.15
CA ARG A 268 2.44 -10.46 4.67
C ARG A 268 1.25 -9.71 4.00
N PRO A 269 0.77 -10.15 2.83
CA PRO A 269 -0.41 -9.54 2.20
C PRO A 269 -1.70 -9.76 3.00
N ASP A 270 -1.74 -10.77 3.88
CA ASP A 270 -2.82 -11.03 4.83
C ASP A 270 -3.08 -9.84 5.77
N ILE A 271 -2.04 -9.12 6.20
CA ILE A 271 -2.18 -7.88 7.00
C ILE A 271 -2.95 -6.81 6.21
N ALA A 272 -2.59 -6.58 4.96
CA ALA A 272 -3.28 -5.58 4.14
C ALA A 272 -4.75 -5.96 3.87
N VAL A 273 -5.03 -7.24 3.57
CA VAL A 273 -6.40 -7.72 3.39
C VAL A 273 -7.22 -7.54 4.66
N ALA A 274 -6.70 -7.97 5.82
CA ALA A 274 -7.38 -7.81 7.10
C ALA A 274 -7.65 -6.32 7.43
N PHE A 275 -6.67 -5.45 7.20
CA PHE A 275 -6.84 -3.99 7.34
C PHE A 275 -7.97 -3.45 6.46
N LEU A 276 -7.98 -3.77 5.17
CA LEU A 276 -9.02 -3.32 4.23
C LEU A 276 -10.40 -3.88 4.60
N GLN A 277 -10.49 -5.12 5.11
CA GLN A 277 -11.72 -5.70 5.64
C GLN A 277 -12.21 -4.95 6.88
N MET A 278 -11.30 -4.58 7.80
CA MET A 278 -11.65 -3.76 8.98
C MET A 278 -12.20 -2.40 8.55
N LEU A 279 -11.60 -1.73 7.56
CA LEU A 279 -12.13 -0.48 7.01
C LEU A 279 -13.52 -0.66 6.39
N ALA A 280 -13.77 -1.75 5.68
CA ALA A 280 -15.08 -2.04 5.10
C ALA A 280 -16.15 -2.24 6.18
N GLN A 281 -15.81 -2.88 7.31
CA GLN A 281 -16.70 -3.14 8.43
C GLN A 281 -17.05 -1.89 9.26
N GLN A 282 -16.12 -0.94 9.41
CA GLN A 282 -16.39 0.31 10.15
C GLN A 282 -17.45 1.22 9.50
N ARG A 283 -17.86 0.91 8.29
CA ARG A 283 -18.70 1.76 7.42
C ARG A 283 -20.05 1.15 7.08
N GLY A 284 -20.32 -0.07 7.53
CA GLY A 284 -21.63 -0.75 7.44
C GLY A 284 -22.44 -0.58 8.70
#